data_1dcb0b0746a1fb5642cd7e8064a32ef8
#
_entry.id   1dcb0b0746a1fb5642cd7e8064a32ef8
#
_cell.length_a   1.000
_cell.length_b   1.000
_cell.length_c   1.000
_cell.angle_alpha   90.00
_cell.angle_beta   90.00
_cell.angle_gamma   90.00
#
_symmetry.space_group_name_H-M   'P 1'
#
loop_
_entity.id
_entity.type
_entity.pdbx_description
1 polymer ?
#
loop_
_entity_poly.entity_id
_entity_poly.type
_entity_poly.pdbx_seq_one_letter_code
_entity_poly.pdbx_strand_id
1 'polypeptide(L)'
;ACYALITDLKRLGMLDDTLVVWGGEFGRTNYCQGKLTRENYGRDHHPRAFTTWMAGGGVKPGITYGQSDDFGYNLTDRDGNVIKPNMDHWTKDTMHVHDLNATILHLLGIDHRKLTYRYQGRDFRLTDIHGHVIKDIIT
;
A
#
# COMPACT_ATOMS: atom_id res chain seq x y z
N ALA A 1 20.11 -2.71 -3.42
CA ALA A 1 19.71 -1.53 -4.21
C ALA A 1 18.99 -0.49 -3.35
N CYS A 2 17.89 -0.80 -2.67
CA CYS A 2 17.11 0.18 -1.88
C CYS A 2 17.91 0.88 -0.78
N TYR A 3 18.77 0.16 -0.05
CA TYR A 3 19.64 0.76 0.96
C TYR A 3 20.54 1.85 0.38
N ALA A 4 21.20 1.59 -0.74
CA ALA A 4 22.09 2.57 -1.39
C ALA A 4 21.28 3.80 -1.84
N LEU A 5 20.12 3.59 -2.50
CA LEU A 5 19.25 4.69 -2.93
C LEU A 5 18.85 5.60 -1.76
N ILE A 6 18.33 5.01 -0.67
CA ILE A 6 17.88 5.79 0.50
C ILE A 6 19.05 6.52 1.17
N THR A 7 20.20 5.84 1.30
CA THR A 7 21.41 6.44 1.88
C THR A 7 21.89 7.61 1.05
N ASP A 8 21.90 7.49 -0.27
CA ASP A 8 22.31 8.57 -1.16
C ASP A 8 21.33 9.74 -1.16
N LEU A 9 20.04 9.48 -1.23
CA LEU A 9 19.01 10.52 -1.12
C LEU A 9 19.16 11.30 0.19
N LYS A 10 19.35 10.59 1.31
CA LYS A 10 19.57 11.21 2.62
C LYS A 10 20.85 12.04 2.65
N ARG A 11 21.97 11.50 2.15
CA ARG A 11 23.26 12.18 2.10
C ARG A 11 23.23 13.45 1.23
N LEU A 12 22.42 13.44 0.16
CA LEU A 12 22.25 14.58 -0.76
C LEU A 12 21.19 15.57 -0.29
N GLY A 13 20.51 15.32 0.85
CA GLY A 13 19.43 16.19 1.34
C GLY A 13 18.16 16.14 0.48
N MET A 14 17.97 15.09 -0.31
CA MET A 14 16.84 14.94 -1.24
C MET A 14 15.71 14.06 -0.70
N LEU A 15 15.93 13.33 0.40
CA LEU A 15 14.98 12.35 0.88
C LEU A 15 13.66 13.00 1.34
N ASP A 16 13.72 14.20 1.91
CA ASP A 16 12.54 14.90 2.41
C ASP A 16 11.60 15.32 1.27
N ASP A 17 12.13 15.56 0.09
CA ASP A 17 11.39 15.96 -1.12
C ASP A 17 11.18 14.80 -2.11
N THR A 18 11.61 13.58 -1.76
CA THR A 18 11.53 12.41 -2.63
C THR A 18 10.78 11.27 -1.94
N LEU A 19 9.59 10.95 -2.42
CA LEU A 19 8.86 9.77 -1.97
C LEU A 19 9.36 8.52 -2.68
N VAL A 20 9.94 7.60 -1.94
CA VAL A 20 10.30 6.26 -2.43
C VAL A 20 9.24 5.27 -2.00
N VAL A 21 8.66 4.57 -2.96
CA VAL A 21 7.64 3.52 -2.74
C VAL A 21 8.16 2.21 -3.30
N TRP A 22 8.11 1.16 -2.48
CA TRP A 22 8.47 -0.19 -2.90
C TRP A 22 7.37 -1.16 -2.50
N GLY A 23 6.99 -2.04 -3.42
CA GLY A 23 5.98 -3.06 -3.18
C GLY A 23 5.93 -4.06 -4.34
N GLY A 24 5.23 -5.15 -4.14
CA GLY A 24 4.76 -6.02 -5.21
C GLY A 24 3.39 -5.57 -5.68
N GLU A 25 2.93 -6.15 -6.78
CA GLU A 25 1.58 -5.94 -7.30
C GLU A 25 0.51 -6.55 -6.38
N PHE A 26 0.86 -7.69 -5.73
CA PHE A 26 0.06 -8.42 -4.74
C PHE A 26 0.94 -8.97 -3.63
N GLY A 27 0.29 -9.47 -2.57
CA GLY A 27 0.88 -10.42 -1.63
C GLY A 27 1.05 -11.82 -2.23
N ARG A 28 1.47 -12.74 -1.41
CA ARG A 28 1.64 -14.14 -1.77
C ARG A 28 0.93 -15.02 -0.76
N THR A 29 0.28 -16.08 -1.27
CA THR A 29 -0.36 -17.08 -0.42
C THR A 29 0.67 -17.84 0.41
N ASN A 30 0.22 -18.50 1.46
CA ASN A 30 1.04 -19.42 2.26
C ASN A 30 1.12 -20.84 1.66
N TYR A 31 0.58 -21.03 0.46
CA TYR A 31 0.60 -22.29 -0.30
C TYR A 31 1.14 -22.06 -1.71
N CYS A 32 1.53 -23.15 -2.37
CA CYS A 32 2.06 -23.14 -3.72
C CYS A 32 0.93 -22.99 -4.75
N GLN A 33 1.23 -22.32 -5.86
CA GLN A 33 0.36 -22.30 -7.03
C GLN A 33 0.40 -23.65 -7.73
N GLY A 34 -0.71 -24.40 -7.70
CA GLY A 34 -0.81 -25.73 -8.27
C GLY A 34 -0.17 -26.81 -7.39
N LYS A 35 0.40 -27.87 -7.99
CA LYS A 35 0.99 -28.99 -7.26
C LYS A 35 2.39 -28.61 -6.76
N LEU A 36 2.62 -28.77 -5.46
CA LEU A 36 3.93 -28.57 -4.85
C LEU A 36 4.90 -29.63 -5.31
N THR A 37 5.97 -29.24 -5.97
CA THR A 37 7.10 -30.10 -6.37
C THR A 37 8.41 -29.40 -6.04
N ARG A 38 9.53 -30.11 -6.20
CA ARG A 38 10.87 -29.52 -6.01
C ARG A 38 11.14 -28.38 -6.99
N GLU A 39 10.59 -28.46 -8.20
CA GLU A 39 10.74 -27.48 -9.28
C GLU A 39 9.67 -26.39 -9.24
N ASN A 40 8.52 -26.67 -8.62
CA ASN A 40 7.38 -25.76 -8.53
C ASN A 40 6.95 -25.59 -7.08
N TYR A 41 7.56 -24.62 -6.39
CA TYR A 41 7.26 -24.28 -4.99
C TYR A 41 6.93 -22.80 -4.80
N GLY A 42 6.74 -22.06 -5.91
CA GLY A 42 6.37 -20.65 -5.86
C GLY A 42 4.96 -20.45 -5.28
N ARG A 43 4.83 -19.47 -4.40
CA ARG A 43 3.53 -19.11 -3.80
C ARG A 43 2.67 -18.37 -4.80
N ASP A 44 1.35 -18.53 -4.67
CA ASP A 44 0.37 -17.90 -5.55
C ASP A 44 0.17 -16.41 -5.22
N HIS A 45 -0.43 -15.67 -6.13
CA HIS A 45 -0.84 -14.28 -5.94
C HIS A 45 -1.93 -14.19 -4.87
N HIS A 46 -1.83 -13.18 -4.00
CA HIS A 46 -2.81 -12.97 -2.94
C HIS A 46 -3.13 -11.49 -2.75
N PRO A 47 -4.27 -11.00 -3.29
CA PRO A 47 -4.60 -9.58 -3.26
C PRO A 47 -5.13 -9.08 -1.91
N ARG A 48 -5.45 -9.97 -0.95
CA ARG A 48 -6.11 -9.59 0.30
C ARG A 48 -5.18 -9.03 1.37
N ALA A 49 -3.92 -9.44 1.36
CA ALA A 49 -2.94 -8.98 2.32
C ALA A 49 -1.57 -8.85 1.66
N PHE A 50 -1.00 -7.66 1.69
CA PHE A 50 0.34 -7.39 1.19
C PHE A 50 0.93 -6.16 1.86
N THR A 51 2.24 -6.02 1.78
CA THR A 51 2.98 -4.93 2.39
C THR A 51 3.59 -4.04 1.32
N THR A 52 3.41 -2.74 1.47
CA THR A 52 4.15 -1.72 0.74
C THR A 52 5.06 -1.00 1.71
N TRP A 53 6.29 -0.72 1.30
CA TRP A 53 7.25 0.04 2.07
C TRP A 53 7.45 1.42 1.44
N MET A 54 7.51 2.46 2.28
CA MET A 54 7.69 3.84 1.83
C MET A 54 8.76 4.55 2.65
N ALA A 55 9.47 5.50 2.04
CA ALA A 55 10.42 6.37 2.72
C ALA A 55 10.50 7.75 2.07
N GLY A 56 10.75 8.77 2.88
CA GLY A 56 10.89 10.15 2.42
C GLY A 56 9.57 10.81 2.04
N GLY A 57 9.65 11.96 1.40
CA GLY A 57 8.50 12.69 0.85
C GLY A 57 7.38 12.95 1.86
N GLY A 58 7.70 13.18 3.14
CA GLY A 58 6.71 13.45 4.18
C GLY A 58 6.09 12.21 4.84
N VAL A 59 6.61 11.00 4.59
CA VAL A 59 6.18 9.78 5.32
C VAL A 59 6.90 9.69 6.66
N LYS A 60 6.15 9.35 7.73
CA LYS A 60 6.73 9.13 9.07
C LYS A 60 7.69 7.94 9.05
N PRO A 61 8.91 8.11 9.53
CA PRO A 61 9.87 7.00 9.60
C PRO A 61 9.56 6.07 10.79
N GLY A 62 9.97 4.79 10.65
CA GLY A 62 10.00 3.83 11.74
C GLY A 62 8.64 3.36 12.26
N ILE A 63 7.59 3.48 11.46
CA ILE A 63 6.25 3.02 11.82
C ILE A 63 5.82 1.84 10.95
N THR A 64 4.91 1.06 11.48
CA THR A 64 4.12 0.06 10.75
C THR A 64 2.65 0.44 10.85
N TYR A 65 1.94 0.44 9.75
CA TYR A 65 0.51 0.72 9.68
C TYR A 65 -0.24 -0.47 9.10
N GLY A 66 -1.18 -1.00 9.86
CA GLY A 66 -1.86 -2.25 9.53
C GLY A 66 -1.11 -3.49 10.02
N GLN A 67 -1.80 -4.60 10.03
CA GLN A 67 -1.26 -5.91 10.41
C GLN A 67 -2.00 -7.04 9.70
N SER A 68 -1.39 -8.20 9.67
CA SER A 68 -1.98 -9.44 9.14
C SER A 68 -2.10 -10.50 10.23
N ASP A 69 -2.86 -11.56 9.91
CA ASP A 69 -2.82 -12.79 10.70
C ASP A 69 -1.43 -13.45 10.65
N ASP A 70 -1.21 -14.46 11.48
CA ASP A 70 0.07 -15.17 11.61
C ASP A 70 0.52 -15.85 10.30
N PHE A 71 -0.41 -16.08 9.38
CA PHE A 71 -0.12 -16.67 8.07
C PHE A 71 0.18 -15.62 6.98
N GLY A 72 0.00 -14.32 7.28
CA GLY A 72 0.07 -13.26 6.28
C GLY A 72 -1.01 -13.38 5.20
N TYR A 73 -2.14 -14.03 5.55
CA TYR A 73 -3.20 -14.34 4.59
C TYR A 73 -4.36 -13.36 4.64
N ASN A 74 -4.76 -12.91 5.82
CA ASN A 74 -5.79 -11.90 5.99
C ASN A 74 -5.24 -10.68 6.71
N LEU A 75 -5.81 -9.51 6.43
CA LEU A 75 -5.62 -8.34 7.26
C LEU A 75 -6.45 -8.48 8.54
N THR A 76 -5.93 -7.98 9.65
CA THR A 76 -6.60 -7.99 10.94
C THR A 76 -6.70 -6.58 11.53
N ASP A 77 -7.69 -6.37 12.39
CA ASP A 77 -7.74 -5.22 13.27
C ASP A 77 -6.70 -5.34 14.40
N ARG A 78 -6.63 -4.33 15.28
CA ARG A 78 -5.67 -4.32 16.41
C ARG A 78 -5.93 -5.43 17.43
N ASP A 79 -7.14 -5.96 17.47
CA ASP A 79 -7.54 -7.03 18.38
C ASP A 79 -7.29 -8.42 17.76
N GLY A 80 -6.77 -8.48 16.53
CA GLY A 80 -6.48 -9.72 15.81
C GLY A 80 -7.67 -10.31 15.06
N ASN A 81 -8.81 -9.62 14.99
CA ASN A 81 -9.96 -10.11 14.24
C ASN A 81 -9.73 -9.89 12.74
N VAL A 82 -10.05 -10.90 11.93
CA VAL A 82 -9.94 -10.84 10.48
C VAL A 82 -10.90 -9.79 9.91
N ILE A 83 -10.33 -8.85 9.17
CA ILE A 83 -11.09 -7.85 8.43
C ILE A 83 -11.58 -8.48 7.13
N LYS A 84 -12.90 -8.61 6.99
CA LYS A 84 -13.48 -9.10 5.75
C LYS A 84 -13.26 -8.06 4.65
N PRO A 85 -12.83 -8.48 3.46
CA PRO A 85 -12.66 -7.57 2.33
C PRO A 85 -14.05 -7.08 1.86
N ASN A 86 -14.48 -5.98 2.46
CA ASN A 86 -15.66 -5.25 2.04
C ASN A 86 -15.25 -3.79 1.84
N MET A 87 -15.47 -3.26 0.65
CA MET A 87 -15.10 -1.89 0.30
C MET A 87 -15.85 -0.83 1.14
N ASP A 88 -16.92 -1.21 1.82
CA ASP A 88 -17.72 -0.32 2.67
C ASP A 88 -17.24 -0.25 4.13
N HIS A 89 -16.29 -1.09 4.54
CA HIS A 89 -15.79 -1.13 5.91
C HIS A 89 -14.31 -0.75 6.00
N TRP A 90 -14.08 0.55 6.06
CA TRP A 90 -12.79 1.11 6.45
C TRP A 90 -12.56 0.85 7.93
N THR A 91 -11.57 0.06 8.22
CA THR A 91 -11.04 0.03 9.58
C THR A 91 -9.88 1.01 9.67
N LYS A 92 -9.77 1.70 10.79
CA LYS A 92 -8.64 2.61 11.07
C LYS A 92 -7.28 1.92 11.09
N ASP A 93 -7.28 0.60 10.95
CA ASP A 93 -6.12 -0.25 11.20
C ASP A 93 -5.56 -0.89 9.93
N THR A 94 -6.15 -0.60 8.76
CA THR A 94 -5.69 -1.12 7.47
C THR A 94 -5.73 -0.07 6.37
N MET A 95 -5.04 -0.33 5.28
CA MET A 95 -4.98 0.54 4.11
C MET A 95 -5.46 -0.25 2.88
N HIS A 96 -6.48 0.26 2.21
CA HIS A 96 -6.87 -0.23 0.90
C HIS A 96 -5.96 0.36 -0.19
N VAL A 97 -5.84 -0.28 -1.35
CA VAL A 97 -5.06 0.24 -2.48
C VAL A 97 -5.50 1.65 -2.91
N HIS A 98 -6.79 1.96 -2.82
CA HIS A 98 -7.30 3.30 -3.10
C HIS A 98 -6.79 4.34 -2.08
N ASP A 99 -6.56 3.97 -0.82
CA ASP A 99 -6.00 4.89 0.19
C ASP A 99 -4.51 5.09 -0.01
N LEU A 100 -3.80 4.02 -0.40
CA LEU A 100 -2.41 4.13 -0.79
C LEU A 100 -2.27 5.15 -1.92
N ASN A 101 -3.07 5.01 -2.98
CA ASN A 101 -3.05 5.94 -4.10
C ASN A 101 -3.47 7.37 -3.70
N ALA A 102 -4.50 7.51 -2.86
CA ALA A 102 -4.94 8.82 -2.35
C ALA A 102 -3.83 9.48 -1.50
N THR A 103 -3.14 8.69 -0.68
CA THR A 103 -2.05 9.17 0.18
C THR A 103 -0.82 9.56 -0.64
N ILE A 104 -0.44 8.78 -1.63
CA ILE A 104 0.66 9.11 -2.56
C ILE A 104 0.35 10.43 -3.29
N LEU A 105 -0.86 10.57 -3.84
CA LEU A 105 -1.27 11.81 -4.52
C LEU A 105 -1.24 13.01 -3.57
N HIS A 106 -1.70 12.83 -2.33
CA HIS A 106 -1.65 13.87 -1.31
C HIS A 106 -0.22 14.32 -1.01
N LEU A 107 0.71 13.39 -0.85
CA LEU A 107 2.14 13.67 -0.64
C LEU A 107 2.78 14.39 -1.84
N LEU A 108 2.24 14.19 -3.03
CA LEU A 108 2.62 14.93 -4.25
C LEU A 108 1.92 16.30 -4.37
N GLY A 109 1.13 16.71 -3.37
CA GLY A 109 0.36 17.96 -3.40
C GLY A 109 -0.89 17.93 -4.27
N ILE A 110 -1.35 16.75 -4.67
CA ILE A 110 -2.49 16.56 -5.58
C ILE A 110 -3.72 16.09 -4.78
N ASP A 111 -4.83 16.81 -4.89
CA ASP A 111 -6.12 16.32 -4.36
C ASP A 111 -6.66 15.22 -5.29
N HIS A 112 -6.61 13.97 -4.85
CA HIS A 112 -7.06 12.81 -5.61
C HIS A 112 -8.53 12.87 -6.04
N ARG A 113 -9.37 13.69 -5.35
CA ARG A 113 -10.78 13.86 -5.69
C ARG A 113 -10.98 14.81 -6.86
N LYS A 114 -10.01 15.69 -7.11
CA LYS A 114 -10.02 16.67 -8.21
C LYS A 114 -9.24 16.17 -9.44
N LEU A 115 -8.35 15.21 -9.27
CA LEU A 115 -7.63 14.59 -10.38
C LEU A 115 -8.56 13.63 -11.10
N THR A 116 -9.12 14.08 -12.21
CA THR A 116 -10.06 13.30 -13.02
C THR A 116 -9.57 13.15 -14.47
N TYR A 117 -9.95 12.06 -15.07
CA TYR A 117 -9.81 11.80 -16.51
C TYR A 117 -11.19 11.61 -17.14
N ARG A 118 -11.51 12.42 -18.13
CA ARG A 118 -12.81 12.36 -18.82
C ARG A 118 -12.78 11.29 -19.91
N TYR A 119 -13.67 10.31 -19.77
CA TYR A 119 -13.84 9.25 -20.75
C TYR A 119 -15.32 8.92 -20.95
N GLN A 120 -15.78 8.83 -22.19
CA GLN A 120 -17.17 8.53 -22.55
C GLN A 120 -18.21 9.38 -21.77
N GLY A 121 -17.92 10.68 -21.57
CA GLY A 121 -18.84 11.61 -20.91
C GLY A 121 -18.81 11.58 -19.37
N ARG A 122 -18.05 10.66 -18.75
CA ARG A 122 -17.87 10.56 -17.29
C ARG A 122 -16.45 10.97 -16.88
N ASP A 123 -16.34 11.64 -15.75
CA ASP A 123 -15.06 11.94 -15.11
C ASP A 123 -14.69 10.81 -14.15
N PHE A 124 -13.55 10.16 -14.42
CA PHE A 124 -13.01 9.08 -13.60
C PHE A 124 -11.87 9.59 -12.74
N ARG A 125 -11.85 9.22 -11.47
CA ARG A 125 -10.73 9.43 -10.57
C ARG A 125 -9.83 8.19 -10.53
N LEU A 126 -8.54 8.37 -10.25
CA LEU A 126 -7.61 7.26 -10.02
C LEU A 126 -8.03 6.36 -8.86
N THR A 127 -8.69 6.94 -7.86
CA THR A 127 -9.20 6.24 -6.67
C THR A 127 -10.68 5.85 -6.79
N ASP A 128 -11.27 5.97 -7.96
CA ASP A 128 -12.71 5.80 -8.21
C ASP A 128 -13.55 6.63 -7.21
N ILE A 129 -14.57 6.07 -6.60
CA ILE A 129 -15.39 6.73 -5.57
C ILE A 129 -14.77 6.62 -4.16
N HIS A 130 -13.70 5.86 -4.01
CA HIS A 130 -13.06 5.52 -2.75
C HIS A 130 -11.78 6.34 -2.51
N GLY A 131 -11.00 5.94 -1.54
CA GLY A 131 -9.69 6.49 -1.19
C GLY A 131 -9.77 7.54 -0.08
N HIS A 132 -9.03 7.27 0.99
CA HIS A 132 -8.83 8.16 2.11
C HIS A 132 -7.34 8.42 2.28
N VAL A 133 -6.97 9.66 2.50
CA VAL A 133 -5.58 9.99 2.88
C VAL A 133 -5.32 9.48 4.28
N ILE A 134 -4.36 8.59 4.44
CA ILE A 134 -3.98 8.03 5.73
C ILE A 134 -3.03 8.99 6.45
N LYS A 135 -3.58 9.90 7.22
CA LYS A 135 -2.81 10.93 7.94
C LYS A 135 -1.89 10.36 9.01
N ASP A 136 -2.19 9.18 9.53
CA ASP A 136 -1.40 8.55 10.59
C ASP A 136 0.03 8.21 10.15
N ILE A 137 0.28 8.06 8.84
CA ILE A 137 1.60 7.76 8.28
C ILE A 137 2.31 8.99 7.69
N ILE A 138 1.72 10.18 7.81
CA ILE A 138 2.27 11.44 7.29
C ILE A 138 2.84 12.28 8.44
N THR A 139 3.97 12.97 8.22
CA THR A 139 4.60 13.89 9.18
C THR A 139 3.84 15.22 9.32
#